data_ee2c40e2a72bb6ec97ffb52560a8b2b3
#
_entry.id   ee2c40e2a72bb6ec97ffb52560a8b2b3
#
_cell.length_a   1.000
_cell.length_b   1.000
_cell.length_c   1.000
_cell.angle_alpha   90.00
_cell.angle_beta   90.00
_cell.angle_gamma   90.00
#
_symmetry.space_group_name_H-M   'P 1'
#
loop_
_entity.id
_entity.type
_entity.pdbx_description
1 polymer ?
#
loop_
_entity_poly.entity_id
_entity_poly.type
_entity_poly.pdbx_seq_one_letter_code
_entity_poly.pdbx_strand_id
1 'polypeptide(L)'
;QPHAERHLRQRVRLAGIYPPELLQATVQIAQRCTFSLDEIKYQYPQEAVPPGMTPAQGLAWLTYEGAASRYPQGVPLAVHTQLQRELALIADCQYEMYFLTVHDIVRYARSVGILCQGRGSAANSAVCFCLGITEVDPTRSHLLFERFISKDRQEPPDIDVDFEHDRREEVIQYIYSKYGRDRA
;
A
#
# COMPACT_ATOMS: atom_id res chain seq x y z
N GLN A 1 -13.54 -32.80 -2.58
CA GLN A 1 -13.57 -33.50 -3.88
C GLN A 1 -13.67 -34.99 -3.62
N PRO A 2 -14.49 -35.73 -4.36
CA PRO A 2 -14.73 -37.15 -4.08
C PRO A 2 -13.56 -38.08 -4.43
N HIS A 3 -12.52 -37.60 -5.15
CA HIS A 3 -11.35 -38.39 -5.54
C HIS A 3 -10.13 -37.51 -5.83
N ALA A 4 -8.93 -38.10 -5.84
CA ALA A 4 -7.63 -37.43 -6.02
C ALA A 4 -7.20 -37.29 -7.51
N GLU A 5 -8.15 -37.33 -8.46
CA GLU A 5 -7.83 -37.29 -9.90
C GLU A 5 -7.41 -35.91 -10.43
N ARG A 6 -7.68 -34.82 -9.68
CA ARG A 6 -7.30 -33.45 -10.06
C ARG A 6 -5.92 -33.08 -9.49
N HIS A 7 -4.87 -33.60 -10.12
CA HIS A 7 -3.48 -33.31 -9.79
C HIS A 7 -2.66 -33.11 -11.06
N LEU A 8 -1.47 -32.56 -10.91
CA LEU A 8 -0.52 -32.45 -12.03
C LEU A 8 -0.07 -33.85 -12.45
N ARG A 9 -0.30 -34.20 -13.74
CA ARG A 9 0.05 -35.48 -14.32
C ARG A 9 1.36 -35.38 -15.11
N GLN A 10 2.10 -36.48 -15.16
CA GLN A 10 3.27 -36.59 -16.04
C GLN A 10 2.85 -36.43 -17.51
N ARG A 11 3.70 -35.82 -18.34
CA ARG A 11 3.44 -35.54 -19.75
C ARG A 11 3.10 -36.82 -20.54
N VAL A 12 3.80 -37.93 -20.28
CA VAL A 12 3.53 -39.24 -20.91
C VAL A 12 2.09 -39.69 -20.63
N ARG A 13 1.60 -39.53 -19.42
CA ARG A 13 0.22 -39.87 -19.05
C ARG A 13 -0.80 -38.96 -19.76
N LEU A 14 -0.50 -37.66 -19.89
CA LEU A 14 -1.35 -36.74 -20.64
C LEU A 14 -1.44 -37.12 -22.12
N ALA A 15 -0.35 -37.54 -22.74
CA ALA A 15 -0.32 -38.01 -24.12
C ALA A 15 -1.18 -39.27 -24.37
N GLY A 16 -1.41 -40.09 -23.34
CA GLY A 16 -2.32 -41.23 -23.40
C GLY A 16 -3.80 -40.88 -23.17
N ILE A 17 -4.10 -39.67 -22.69
CA ILE A 17 -5.46 -39.21 -22.33
C ILE A 17 -6.02 -38.26 -23.39
N TYR A 18 -5.20 -37.35 -23.91
CA TYR A 18 -5.62 -36.27 -24.81
C TYR A 18 -5.03 -36.42 -26.20
N PRO A 19 -5.78 -36.06 -27.25
CA PRO A 19 -5.25 -35.97 -28.61
C PRO A 19 -4.04 -35.05 -28.72
N PRO A 20 -3.06 -35.37 -29.63
CA PRO A 20 -1.84 -34.57 -29.77
C PRO A 20 -2.09 -33.07 -30.06
N GLU A 21 -3.10 -32.77 -30.87
CA GLU A 21 -3.48 -31.40 -31.24
C GLU A 21 -3.94 -30.56 -30.03
N LEU A 22 -4.61 -31.19 -29.06
CA LEU A 22 -5.00 -30.50 -27.82
C LEU A 22 -3.78 -30.22 -26.91
N LEU A 23 -2.84 -31.15 -26.85
CA LEU A 23 -1.58 -30.97 -26.15
C LEU A 23 -0.72 -29.90 -26.82
N GLN A 24 -0.68 -29.86 -28.14
CA GLN A 24 0.00 -28.79 -28.88
C GLN A 24 -0.64 -27.43 -28.66
N ALA A 25 -1.98 -27.36 -28.60
CA ALA A 25 -2.69 -26.12 -28.25
C ALA A 25 -2.30 -25.57 -26.88
N THR A 26 -2.08 -26.42 -25.87
CA THR A 26 -1.62 -25.97 -24.55
C THR A 26 -0.24 -25.31 -24.63
N VAL A 27 0.68 -25.84 -25.45
CA VAL A 27 2.01 -25.28 -25.67
C VAL A 27 1.90 -23.93 -26.39
N GLN A 28 1.05 -23.84 -27.41
CA GLN A 28 0.81 -22.55 -28.11
C GLN A 28 0.24 -21.47 -27.19
N ILE A 29 -0.69 -21.84 -26.30
CA ILE A 29 -1.23 -20.91 -25.30
C ILE A 29 -0.13 -20.47 -24.34
N ALA A 30 0.67 -21.41 -23.81
CA ALA A 30 1.77 -21.10 -22.91
C ALA A 30 2.79 -20.15 -23.55
N GLN A 31 3.12 -20.32 -24.84
CA GLN A 31 4.02 -19.43 -25.59
C GLN A 31 3.46 -18.02 -25.78
N ARG A 32 2.13 -17.86 -25.75
CA ARG A 32 1.47 -16.53 -25.80
C ARG A 32 1.42 -15.84 -24.45
N CYS A 33 1.61 -16.57 -23.35
CA CYS A 33 1.69 -16.03 -22.01
C CYS A 33 3.12 -15.56 -21.74
N THR A 34 3.42 -14.32 -22.09
CA THR A 34 4.77 -13.72 -21.98
C THR A 34 4.94 -12.84 -20.75
N PHE A 35 3.86 -12.59 -19.99
CA PHE A 35 3.91 -11.75 -18.81
C PHE A 35 4.81 -12.35 -17.72
N SER A 36 5.69 -11.51 -17.17
CA SER A 36 6.52 -11.82 -16.00
C SER A 36 6.14 -10.92 -14.83
N LEU A 37 6.13 -11.45 -13.61
CA LEU A 37 5.94 -10.65 -12.40
C LEU A 37 7.03 -9.58 -12.23
N ASP A 38 8.22 -9.79 -12.80
CA ASP A 38 9.32 -8.81 -12.79
C ASP A 38 9.01 -7.54 -13.61
N GLU A 39 7.97 -7.58 -14.45
CA GLU A 39 7.51 -6.43 -15.22
C GLU A 39 6.64 -5.48 -14.39
N ILE A 40 6.13 -5.95 -13.25
CA ILE A 40 5.31 -5.14 -12.35
C ILE A 40 6.20 -4.11 -11.65
N LYS A 41 5.99 -2.83 -11.97
CA LYS A 41 6.64 -1.71 -11.30
C LYS A 41 5.58 -0.81 -10.70
N TYR A 42 5.67 -0.58 -9.39
CA TYR A 42 4.80 0.38 -8.72
C TYR A 42 5.20 1.81 -9.14
N GLN A 43 4.28 2.52 -9.78
CA GLN A 43 4.44 3.92 -10.17
C GLN A 43 3.38 4.74 -9.44
N TYR A 44 3.79 5.40 -8.36
CA TYR A 44 2.88 6.24 -7.59
C TYR A 44 2.73 7.63 -8.22
N PRO A 45 1.53 8.23 -8.13
CA PRO A 45 1.24 9.53 -8.73
C PRO A 45 2.03 10.65 -8.04
N GLN A 46 2.64 11.54 -8.84
CA GLN A 46 3.42 12.68 -8.34
C GLN A 46 2.53 13.80 -7.78
N GLU A 47 1.24 13.76 -8.07
CA GLU A 47 0.24 14.78 -7.71
C GLU A 47 -0.01 14.87 -6.19
N ALA A 48 0.43 13.88 -5.43
CA ALA A 48 0.33 13.88 -3.96
C ALA A 48 1.47 14.66 -3.26
N VAL A 49 2.52 15.06 -4.00
CA VAL A 49 3.66 15.79 -3.43
C VAL A 49 3.30 17.27 -3.25
N PRO A 50 3.54 17.87 -2.08
CA PRO A 50 3.36 19.31 -1.90
C PRO A 50 4.21 20.13 -2.88
N PRO A 51 3.68 21.25 -3.42
CA PRO A 51 4.40 22.05 -4.42
C PRO A 51 5.77 22.51 -3.94
N GLY A 52 6.77 22.36 -4.81
CA GLY A 52 8.14 22.82 -4.55
C GLY A 52 8.97 21.94 -3.61
N MET A 53 8.43 20.77 -3.22
CA MET A 53 9.13 19.81 -2.36
C MET A 53 9.49 18.53 -3.11
N THR A 54 10.53 17.85 -2.66
CA THR A 54 10.76 16.43 -3.03
C THR A 54 9.77 15.54 -2.26
N PRO A 55 9.50 14.30 -2.69
CA PRO A 55 8.66 13.36 -1.95
C PRO A 55 9.07 13.21 -0.48
N ALA A 56 10.38 13.04 -0.22
CA ALA A 56 10.91 12.90 1.13
C ALA A 56 10.67 14.16 1.99
N GLN A 57 10.89 15.36 1.41
CA GLN A 57 10.62 16.62 2.09
C GLN A 57 9.13 16.79 2.39
N GLY A 58 8.26 16.48 1.42
CA GLY A 58 6.82 16.59 1.57
C GLY A 58 6.27 15.64 2.63
N LEU A 59 6.73 14.40 2.62
CA LEU A 59 6.33 13.42 3.63
C LEU A 59 6.78 13.83 5.04
N ALA A 60 8.04 14.24 5.19
CA ALA A 60 8.57 14.70 6.47
C ALA A 60 7.80 15.92 6.98
N TRP A 61 7.57 16.92 6.12
CA TRP A 61 6.83 18.13 6.48
C TRP A 61 5.42 17.81 6.95
N LEU A 62 4.63 17.03 6.19
CA LEU A 62 3.26 16.64 6.57
C LEU A 62 3.24 15.81 7.86
N THR A 63 4.24 14.94 8.05
CA THR A 63 4.35 14.14 9.27
C THR A 63 4.57 15.00 10.50
N TYR A 64 5.48 15.99 10.43
CA TYR A 64 5.76 16.87 11.57
C TYR A 64 4.63 17.88 11.82
N GLU A 65 3.96 18.37 10.78
CA GLU A 65 2.73 19.16 10.94
C GLU A 65 1.64 18.37 11.67
N GLY A 66 1.42 17.12 11.22
CA GLY A 66 0.49 16.21 11.89
C GLY A 66 0.90 15.89 13.32
N ALA A 67 2.19 15.68 13.59
CA ALA A 67 2.69 15.48 14.94
C ALA A 67 2.41 16.67 15.84
N ALA A 68 2.65 17.89 15.37
CA ALA A 68 2.33 19.11 16.14
C ALA A 68 0.82 19.22 16.45
N SER A 69 -0.04 18.83 15.52
CA SER A 69 -1.49 18.78 15.72
C SER A 69 -1.92 17.72 16.73
N ARG A 70 -1.30 16.52 16.68
CA ARG A 70 -1.59 15.40 17.60
C ARG A 70 -1.07 15.63 19.02
N TYR A 71 0.03 16.38 19.16
CA TYR A 71 0.69 16.66 20.42
C TYR A 71 0.82 18.18 20.67
N PRO A 72 -0.29 18.88 20.96
CA PRO A 72 -0.29 20.35 21.09
C PRO A 72 0.55 20.86 22.27
N GLN A 73 0.89 20.00 23.22
CA GLN A 73 1.77 20.33 24.36
C GLN A 73 3.26 20.03 24.08
N GLY A 74 3.57 19.63 22.84
CA GLY A 74 4.90 19.22 22.41
C GLY A 74 4.99 17.74 22.10
N VAL A 75 5.68 17.40 21.02
CA VAL A 75 5.88 16.02 20.59
C VAL A 75 6.81 15.30 21.57
N PRO A 76 6.40 14.17 22.18
CA PRO A 76 7.25 13.41 23.08
C PRO A 76 8.55 12.97 22.39
N LEU A 77 9.67 13.00 23.10
CA LEU A 77 10.99 12.65 22.55
C LEU A 77 11.01 11.24 21.94
N ALA A 78 10.33 10.29 22.58
CA ALA A 78 10.21 8.91 22.08
C ALA A 78 9.49 8.87 20.71
N VAL A 79 8.40 9.64 20.53
CA VAL A 79 7.68 9.75 19.26
C VAL A 79 8.55 10.43 18.22
N HIS A 80 9.24 11.51 18.56
CA HIS A 80 10.14 12.19 17.63
C HIS A 80 11.25 11.26 17.12
N THR A 81 11.87 10.50 18.02
CA THR A 81 12.90 9.50 17.65
C THR A 81 12.32 8.42 16.74
N GLN A 82 11.10 7.94 17.04
CA GLN A 82 10.43 6.94 16.22
C GLN A 82 10.10 7.49 14.82
N LEU A 83 9.58 8.73 14.72
CA LEU A 83 9.31 9.37 13.43
C LEU A 83 10.57 9.50 12.57
N GLN A 84 11.69 9.92 13.15
CA GLN A 84 12.96 10.00 12.43
C GLN A 84 13.39 8.63 11.87
N ARG A 85 13.27 7.58 12.68
CA ARG A 85 13.60 6.21 12.29
C ARG A 85 12.70 5.70 11.17
N GLU A 86 11.39 5.91 11.29
CA GLU A 86 10.40 5.49 10.28
C GLU A 86 10.61 6.23 8.96
N LEU A 87 10.75 7.57 9.00
CA LEU A 87 10.97 8.37 7.80
C LEU A 87 12.27 7.98 7.08
N ALA A 88 13.35 7.68 7.83
CA ALA A 88 14.59 7.19 7.23
C ALA A 88 14.41 5.85 6.52
N LEU A 89 13.69 4.90 7.14
CA LEU A 89 13.42 3.60 6.52
C LEU A 89 12.50 3.70 5.30
N ILE A 90 11.47 4.57 5.35
CA ILE A 90 10.59 4.86 4.21
C ILE A 90 11.41 5.42 3.02
N ALA A 91 12.34 6.34 3.29
CA ALA A 91 13.21 6.92 2.26
C ALA A 91 14.19 5.88 1.69
N ASP A 92 14.80 5.05 2.53
CA ASP A 92 15.67 3.96 2.09
C ASP A 92 14.96 2.95 1.16
N CYS A 93 13.67 2.72 1.41
CA CYS A 93 12.81 1.85 0.59
C CYS A 93 12.15 2.58 -0.60
N GLN A 94 12.26 3.89 -0.70
CA GLN A 94 11.62 4.74 -1.72
C GLN A 94 10.09 4.64 -1.72
N TYR A 95 9.46 4.59 -0.53
CA TYR A 95 8.01 4.46 -0.37
C TYR A 95 7.30 5.77 -0.03
N GLU A 96 7.98 6.92 -0.09
CA GLU A 96 7.41 8.23 0.26
C GLU A 96 6.14 8.53 -0.53
N MET A 97 6.15 8.24 -1.84
CA MET A 97 4.99 8.47 -2.71
C MET A 97 3.78 7.63 -2.33
N TYR A 98 4.02 6.42 -1.87
CA TYR A 98 2.95 5.54 -1.38
C TYR A 98 2.25 6.16 -0.15
N PHE A 99 3.01 6.57 0.85
CA PHE A 99 2.46 7.23 2.04
C PHE A 99 1.76 8.54 1.73
N LEU A 100 2.33 9.35 0.84
CA LEU A 100 1.73 10.62 0.39
C LEU A 100 0.40 10.39 -0.32
N THR A 101 0.31 9.36 -1.16
CA THR A 101 -0.94 9.01 -1.87
C THR A 101 -2.02 8.57 -0.89
N VAL A 102 -1.70 7.67 0.04
CA VAL A 102 -2.66 7.24 1.07
C VAL A 102 -3.11 8.40 1.95
N HIS A 103 -2.15 9.27 2.38
CA HIS A 103 -2.48 10.47 3.14
C HIS A 103 -3.44 11.39 2.38
N ASP A 104 -3.21 11.62 1.10
CA ASP A 104 -4.07 12.48 0.29
C ASP A 104 -5.51 11.96 0.19
N ILE A 105 -5.67 10.65 0.00
CA ILE A 105 -7.00 10.00 -0.04
C ILE A 105 -7.71 10.14 1.30
N VAL A 106 -7.02 9.85 2.41
CA VAL A 106 -7.57 9.99 3.77
C VAL A 106 -7.93 11.44 4.07
N ARG A 107 -7.05 12.38 3.72
CA ARG A 107 -7.28 13.81 3.88
C ARG A 107 -8.52 14.29 3.12
N TYR A 108 -8.70 13.82 1.89
CA TYR A 108 -9.91 14.12 1.12
C TYR A 108 -11.16 13.61 1.84
N ALA A 109 -11.20 12.33 2.22
CA ALA A 109 -12.35 11.73 2.90
C ALA A 109 -12.72 12.54 4.17
N ARG A 110 -11.74 12.87 5.00
CA ARG A 110 -11.95 13.66 6.21
C ARG A 110 -12.43 15.08 5.91
N SER A 111 -11.92 15.72 4.85
CA SER A 111 -12.31 17.09 4.47
C SER A 111 -13.77 17.21 4.04
N VAL A 112 -14.36 16.15 3.53
CA VAL A 112 -15.79 16.07 3.15
C VAL A 112 -16.64 15.33 4.19
N GLY A 113 -16.07 15.04 5.36
CA GLY A 113 -16.79 14.42 6.49
C GLY A 113 -17.12 12.94 6.29
N ILE A 114 -16.35 12.21 5.46
CA ILE A 114 -16.46 10.76 5.32
C ILE A 114 -15.63 10.09 6.41
N LEU A 115 -16.25 9.20 7.18
CA LEU A 115 -15.56 8.43 8.20
C LEU A 115 -14.55 7.48 7.56
N CYS A 116 -13.31 7.50 8.05
CA CYS A 116 -12.27 6.60 7.59
C CYS A 116 -11.28 6.25 8.69
N GLN A 117 -10.71 5.06 8.61
CA GLN A 117 -9.78 4.53 9.62
C GLN A 117 -8.78 3.58 8.97
N GLY A 118 -7.50 3.89 9.12
CA GLY A 118 -6.41 2.96 8.80
C GLY A 118 -6.33 1.85 9.84
N ARG A 119 -6.25 0.60 9.40
CA ARG A 119 -6.21 -0.59 10.25
C ARG A 119 -5.04 -1.52 9.88
N GLY A 120 -4.97 -2.65 10.55
CA GLY A 120 -3.96 -3.67 10.26
C GLY A 120 -2.54 -3.17 10.56
N SER A 121 -1.67 -3.33 9.59
CA SER A 121 -0.25 -2.98 9.70
C SER A 121 0.00 -1.47 9.88
N ALA A 122 -0.86 -0.61 9.34
CA ALA A 122 -0.77 0.85 9.51
C ALA A 122 -0.81 1.30 10.97
N ALA A 123 -1.47 0.52 11.84
CA ALA A 123 -1.52 0.78 13.28
C ALA A 123 -0.15 0.66 13.98
N ASN A 124 0.87 0.11 13.31
CA ASN A 124 2.22 0.00 13.83
C ASN A 124 3.13 1.18 13.43
N SER A 125 2.61 2.21 12.79
CA SER A 125 3.40 3.33 12.28
C SER A 125 3.05 4.65 12.97
N ALA A 126 4.05 5.29 13.57
CA ALA A 126 3.93 6.64 14.10
C ALA A 126 3.74 7.68 12.98
N VAL A 127 4.32 7.45 11.80
CA VAL A 127 4.10 8.27 10.60
C VAL A 127 2.64 8.20 10.18
N CYS A 128 2.04 6.98 10.09
CA CYS A 128 0.62 6.83 9.76
C CYS A 128 -0.29 7.53 10.79
N PHE A 129 0.04 7.50 12.08
CA PHE A 129 -0.68 8.23 13.12
C PHE A 129 -0.62 9.74 12.92
N CYS A 130 0.57 10.30 12.68
CA CYS A 130 0.75 11.72 12.45
C CYS A 130 0.07 12.19 11.15
N LEU A 131 0.12 11.40 10.09
CA LEU A 131 -0.58 11.68 8.83
C LEU A 131 -2.10 11.55 8.92
N GLY A 132 -2.65 11.12 10.07
CA GLY A 132 -4.09 10.91 10.25
C GLY A 132 -4.62 9.66 9.54
N ILE A 133 -3.76 8.76 9.08
CA ILE A 133 -4.16 7.50 8.44
C ILE A 133 -4.74 6.55 9.47
N THR A 134 -4.14 6.47 10.67
CA THR A 134 -4.64 5.67 11.80
C THR A 134 -4.85 6.53 13.06
N GLU A 135 -5.70 6.08 13.96
CA GLU A 135 -5.93 6.70 15.29
C GLU A 135 -5.18 5.97 16.42
N VAL A 136 -4.34 4.98 16.09
CA VAL A 136 -3.54 4.24 17.10
C VAL A 136 -2.35 5.08 17.51
N ASP A 137 -2.38 5.57 18.75
CA ASP A 137 -1.34 6.42 19.34
C ASP A 137 -0.09 5.58 19.66
N PRO A 138 1.08 5.91 19.09
CA PRO A 138 2.33 5.19 19.33
C PRO A 138 2.81 5.24 20.78
N THR A 139 2.34 6.21 21.59
CA THR A 139 2.69 6.30 23.01
C THR A 139 1.95 5.28 23.87
N ARG A 140 0.83 4.74 23.37
CA ARG A 140 -0.05 3.79 24.08
C ARG A 140 0.13 2.33 23.64
N SER A 141 0.91 2.10 22.58
CA SER A 141 1.08 0.79 21.97
C SER A 141 2.56 0.50 21.73
N HIS A 142 2.99 -0.74 21.98
CA HIS A 142 4.30 -1.19 21.55
C HIS A 142 4.25 -1.45 20.03
N LEU A 143 4.70 -0.47 19.26
CA LEU A 143 4.72 -0.56 17.80
C LEU A 143 5.88 -1.42 17.33
N LEU A 144 5.62 -2.34 16.42
CA LEU A 144 6.61 -3.18 15.75
C LEU A 144 6.73 -2.74 14.29
N PHE A 145 7.26 -1.54 14.05
CA PHE A 145 7.37 -0.93 12.74
C PHE A 145 8.15 -1.81 11.75
N GLU A 146 9.14 -2.56 12.22
CA GLU A 146 9.92 -3.49 11.40
C GLU A 146 9.08 -4.65 10.82
N ARG A 147 7.90 -4.90 11.38
CA ARG A 147 6.93 -5.83 10.79
C ARG A 147 6.08 -5.19 9.70
N PHE A 148 5.99 -3.87 9.72
CA PHE A 148 5.23 -3.09 8.76
C PHE A 148 6.04 -2.85 7.49
N ILE A 149 7.30 -2.41 7.60
CA ILE A 149 8.23 -2.21 6.49
C ILE A 149 9.50 -3.02 6.74
N SER A 150 9.94 -3.76 5.72
CA SER A 150 11.20 -4.49 5.72
C SER A 150 11.95 -4.26 4.42
N LYS A 151 13.25 -3.96 4.51
CA LYS A 151 14.14 -3.83 3.34
C LYS A 151 14.25 -5.14 2.54
N ASP A 152 14.01 -6.28 3.17
CA ASP A 152 14.13 -7.59 2.53
C ASP A 152 12.94 -7.92 1.63
N ARG A 153 11.79 -7.26 1.80
CA ARG A 153 10.56 -7.61 1.08
C ARG A 153 10.45 -6.97 -0.30
N GLN A 154 11.16 -5.91 -0.60
CA GLN A 154 11.07 -5.16 -1.87
C GLN A 154 9.62 -4.81 -2.32
N GLU A 155 8.67 -4.86 -1.41
CA GLU A 155 7.26 -4.55 -1.61
C GLU A 155 6.84 -3.45 -0.63
N PRO A 156 5.99 -2.50 -1.06
CA PRO A 156 5.45 -1.51 -0.14
C PRO A 156 4.63 -2.18 0.96
N PRO A 157 4.51 -1.53 2.12
CA PRO A 157 3.66 -2.03 3.19
C PRO A 157 2.20 -2.04 2.74
N ASP A 158 1.43 -2.95 3.31
CA ASP A 158 -0.02 -3.01 3.08
C ASP A 158 -0.73 -2.06 4.07
N ILE A 159 -1.24 -0.94 3.56
CA ILE A 159 -2.02 0.03 4.33
C ILE A 159 -3.50 -0.14 3.98
N ASP A 160 -4.23 -0.82 4.85
CA ASP A 160 -5.69 -0.90 4.75
C ASP A 160 -6.35 0.34 5.32
N VAL A 161 -7.25 0.97 4.56
CA VAL A 161 -8.09 2.06 5.05
C VAL A 161 -9.56 1.70 4.80
N ASP A 162 -10.32 1.59 5.87
CA ASP A 162 -11.76 1.42 5.80
C ASP A 162 -12.43 2.79 5.64
N PHE A 163 -13.43 2.87 4.76
CA PHE A 163 -14.26 4.05 4.55
C PHE A 163 -15.72 3.73 4.84
N GLU A 164 -16.44 4.73 5.30
CA GLU A 164 -17.89 4.69 5.48
C GLU A 164 -18.57 4.09 4.24
N HIS A 165 -19.39 3.04 4.46
CA HIS A 165 -19.95 2.23 3.38
C HIS A 165 -20.78 3.05 2.40
N ASP A 166 -21.67 3.90 2.92
CA ASP A 166 -22.65 4.63 2.10
C ASP A 166 -22.01 5.68 1.20
N ARG A 167 -20.81 6.17 1.57
CA ARG A 167 -20.12 7.24 0.86
C ARG A 167 -18.78 6.84 0.24
N ARG A 168 -18.43 5.55 0.27
CA ARG A 168 -17.16 5.07 -0.29
C ARG A 168 -17.02 5.36 -1.78
N GLU A 169 -18.14 5.41 -2.51
CA GLU A 169 -18.13 5.73 -3.94
C GLU A 169 -17.58 7.14 -4.21
N GLU A 170 -17.83 8.10 -3.33
CA GLU A 170 -17.27 9.46 -3.45
C GLU A 170 -15.74 9.44 -3.39
N VAL A 171 -15.17 8.59 -2.54
CA VAL A 171 -13.70 8.41 -2.43
C VAL A 171 -13.15 7.77 -3.71
N ILE A 172 -13.83 6.75 -4.24
CA ILE A 172 -13.45 6.10 -5.50
C ILE A 172 -13.46 7.11 -6.65
N GLN A 173 -14.50 7.93 -6.75
CA GLN A 173 -14.60 8.96 -7.79
C GLN A 173 -13.55 10.06 -7.62
N TYR A 174 -13.17 10.43 -6.39
CA TYR A 174 -12.05 11.32 -6.14
C TYR A 174 -10.73 10.73 -6.67
N ILE A 175 -10.46 9.46 -6.39
CA ILE A 175 -9.25 8.77 -6.86
C ILE A 175 -9.22 8.76 -8.39
N TYR A 176 -10.32 8.39 -9.04
CA TYR A 176 -10.41 8.38 -10.50
C TYR A 176 -10.23 9.77 -11.12
N SER A 177 -10.83 10.80 -10.50
CA SER A 177 -10.76 12.17 -11.02
C SER A 177 -9.36 12.77 -10.87
N LYS A 178 -8.66 12.44 -9.78
CA LYS A 178 -7.34 13.00 -9.47
C LYS A 178 -6.22 12.24 -10.14
N TYR A 179 -6.28 10.91 -10.13
CA TYR A 179 -5.16 10.06 -10.53
C TYR A 179 -5.38 9.32 -11.86
N GLY A 180 -6.60 9.34 -12.39
CA GLY A 180 -6.98 8.61 -13.60
C GLY A 180 -7.43 7.18 -13.32
N ARG A 181 -8.35 6.68 -14.15
CA ARG A 181 -8.89 5.31 -14.05
C ARG A 181 -7.90 4.22 -14.49
N ASP A 182 -6.88 4.60 -15.22
CA ASP A 182 -5.83 3.73 -15.71
C ASP A 182 -4.75 3.42 -14.66
N ARG A 183 -4.82 4.11 -13.51
CA ARG A 183 -3.88 3.97 -12.40
C ARG A 183 -4.52 3.45 -11.10
N ALA A 184 -5.84 3.28 -11.09
CA ALA A 184 -6.59 2.93 -9.88
C ALA A 184 -7.52 1.73 -10.10
#